data_e234410a63b0f228b16828d1b5057f0d
#
_entry.id   e234410a63b0f228b16828d1b5057f0d
#
_cell.length_a   1.000
_cell.length_b   1.000
_cell.length_c   1.000
_cell.angle_alpha   90.00
_cell.angle_beta   90.00
_cell.angle_gamma   90.00
#
_symmetry.space_group_name_H-M   'P 1'
#
loop_
_entity.id
_entity.type
_entity.pdbx_description
1 polymer ?
#
loop_
_entity_poly.entity_id
_entity_poly.type
_entity_poly.pdbx_seq_one_letter_code
_entity_poly.pdbx_strand_id
1 'polypeptide(L)'
;MSKLIKRNLIIIGIFILFTIIITGCNERVVSESNIPNTLETKSLNVETKSLNSSKPTLDQNIFWIKGSGVVPQPQDMIEIDIAIEQRDKDIINASNIVNTNVEKIINIAKSLGISEDDIETKEFSISPVERWIQKEDEYGEWGESEIIAYRVYNSILITSENMSIVTKFIDLSTIEAGNSIRINKISFEAKEQESNKVLSREKAVKDALAKAKFYEEKLNITLGSIIYFEEFSPYSSQSDKNMPMMRMSAEAMPSTSLYAGETEILSEIYLGFEIK
;
A
#
# COMPACT_ATOMS: atom_id res chain seq x y z
N MET A 1 37.97 21.09 -41.01
CA MET A 1 38.52 20.01 -40.17
C MET A 1 39.36 20.55 -39.00
N SER A 2 38.87 21.47 -38.17
CA SER A 2 39.65 21.99 -37.03
C SER A 2 38.85 22.32 -35.76
N LYS A 3 37.60 21.90 -35.65
CA LYS A 3 36.79 22.12 -34.45
C LYS A 3 36.48 20.84 -33.66
N LEU A 4 36.84 19.66 -34.15
CA LEU A 4 36.55 18.39 -33.46
C LEU A 4 37.69 17.88 -32.56
N ILE A 5 38.89 18.45 -32.66
CA ILE A 5 40.07 17.96 -31.91
C ILE A 5 40.23 18.63 -30.55
N LYS A 6 39.62 19.81 -30.34
CA LYS A 6 39.71 20.53 -29.04
C LYS A 6 38.75 20.07 -27.96
N ARG A 7 37.76 19.21 -28.27
CA ARG A 7 36.72 18.79 -27.31
C ARG A 7 37.07 17.51 -26.53
N ASN A 8 38.05 16.75 -26.99
CA ASN A 8 38.45 15.50 -26.33
C ASN A 8 39.64 15.60 -25.38
N LEU A 9 40.27 16.79 -25.26
CA LEU A 9 41.41 16.95 -24.35
C LEU A 9 41.05 17.49 -22.96
N ILE A 10 39.81 17.91 -22.73
CA ILE A 10 39.35 18.46 -21.44
C ILE A 10 38.74 17.35 -20.53
N ILE A 11 38.39 16.19 -21.07
CA ILE A 11 37.74 15.11 -20.30
C ILE A 11 38.75 14.19 -19.60
N ILE A 12 40.05 14.24 -19.96
CA ILE A 12 41.08 13.38 -19.34
C ILE A 12 41.74 14.03 -18.11
N GLY A 13 41.50 15.32 -17.85
CA GLY A 13 42.15 16.07 -16.75
C GLY A 13 41.46 16.02 -15.38
N ILE A 14 40.27 15.43 -15.23
CA ILE A 14 39.46 15.50 -13.99
C ILE A 14 39.44 14.19 -13.20
N PHE A 15 40.09 13.13 -13.68
CA PHE A 15 39.98 11.80 -13.03
C PHE A 15 41.18 11.41 -12.15
N ILE A 16 42.12 12.31 -11.82
CA ILE A 16 43.34 11.98 -11.03
C ILE A 16 43.46 12.76 -9.71
N LEU A 17 42.39 13.35 -9.17
CA LEU A 17 42.54 14.10 -7.89
C LEU A 17 41.49 13.70 -6.83
N PHE A 18 41.24 12.40 -6.63
CA PHE A 18 40.34 11.96 -5.53
C PHE A 18 40.82 10.66 -4.86
N THR A 19 42.12 10.58 -4.58
CA THR A 19 42.63 9.59 -3.63
C THR A 19 43.71 10.27 -2.80
N ILE A 20 43.44 10.41 -1.54
CA ILE A 20 44.26 10.60 -0.33
C ILE A 20 43.56 11.62 0.57
N ILE A 21 42.86 11.16 1.58
CA ILE A 21 42.85 11.62 2.98
C ILE A 21 41.93 10.65 3.77
N ILE A 22 42.53 9.57 4.26
CA ILE A 22 42.06 8.88 5.46
C ILE A 22 43.30 8.72 6.33
N THR A 23 43.42 9.57 7.33
CA THR A 23 44.14 9.27 8.59
C THR A 23 44.02 10.48 9.51
N GLY A 24 43.51 10.27 10.70
CA GLY A 24 43.53 11.31 11.74
C GLY A 24 42.50 11.05 12.83
N CYS A 25 42.70 9.96 13.62
CA CYS A 25 42.17 9.90 14.98
C CYS A 25 42.73 11.07 15.77
N ASN A 26 41.86 11.85 16.42
CA ASN A 26 42.28 12.72 17.49
C ASN A 26 41.26 12.65 18.64
N GLU A 27 41.66 11.93 19.67
CA GLU A 27 41.00 11.93 20.97
C GLU A 27 41.05 13.34 21.56
N ARG A 28 39.93 13.92 21.91
CA ARG A 28 39.84 15.08 22.81
C ARG A 28 39.37 14.61 24.17
N VAL A 29 40.29 14.60 25.08
CA VAL A 29 40.07 14.61 26.53
C VAL A 29 39.31 15.88 26.88
N VAL A 30 38.12 15.76 27.45
CA VAL A 30 37.41 16.87 28.10
C VAL A 30 37.52 16.70 29.59
N SER A 31 38.11 17.73 30.21
CA SER A 31 38.34 17.88 31.60
C SER A 31 37.04 17.93 32.42
N GLU A 32 37.10 17.25 33.59
CA GLU A 32 36.11 17.31 34.66
C GLU A 32 35.88 18.74 35.15
N SER A 33 34.60 19.12 35.27
CA SER A 33 34.17 20.22 36.15
C SER A 33 33.14 19.69 37.14
N ASN A 34 33.52 19.83 38.43
CA ASN A 34 32.77 19.48 39.62
C ASN A 34 31.37 20.11 39.68
N ILE A 35 30.36 19.27 39.95
CA ILE A 35 29.06 19.69 40.48
C ILE A 35 28.71 18.76 41.67
N PRO A 36 28.25 19.30 42.81
CA PRO A 36 28.17 18.53 44.06
C PRO A 36 26.97 17.59 44.14
N ASN A 37 27.22 16.46 44.75
CA ASN A 37 26.26 15.45 45.20
C ASN A 37 25.10 16.05 46.01
N THR A 38 23.89 15.64 45.68
CA THR A 38 22.91 15.07 46.63
C THR A 38 21.58 14.80 45.91
N LEU A 39 21.32 13.57 45.56
CA LEU A 39 19.96 12.98 45.51
C LEU A 39 20.13 11.45 45.43
N GLU A 40 19.77 10.81 46.51
CA GLU A 40 19.67 9.36 46.61
C GLU A 40 18.68 8.82 45.54
N THR A 41 19.16 8.20 44.52
CA THR A 41 18.34 7.38 43.59
C THR A 41 18.43 5.93 44.02
N LYS A 42 17.37 5.47 44.64
CA LYS A 42 17.06 4.08 44.92
C LYS A 42 17.14 3.30 43.59
N SER A 43 18.18 2.53 43.44
CA SER A 43 18.36 1.65 42.27
C SER A 43 17.27 0.58 42.28
N LEU A 44 16.29 0.73 41.43
CA LEU A 44 15.42 -0.37 40.99
C LEU A 44 16.29 -1.29 40.15
N ASN A 45 16.69 -2.42 40.74
CA ASN A 45 17.21 -3.55 39.99
C ASN A 45 16.08 -4.08 39.10
N VAL A 46 16.00 -3.57 37.85
CA VAL A 46 15.29 -4.25 36.79
C VAL A 46 16.21 -5.38 36.36
N GLU A 47 15.97 -6.57 36.89
CA GLU A 47 16.46 -7.80 36.24
C GLU A 47 15.97 -7.79 34.79
N THR A 48 16.81 -7.39 33.88
CA THR A 48 16.63 -7.69 32.47
C THR A 48 16.77 -9.21 32.33
N LYS A 49 15.64 -9.90 32.50
CA LYS A 49 15.52 -11.29 32.10
C LYS A 49 15.77 -11.27 30.60
N SER A 50 16.99 -11.60 30.22
CA SER A 50 17.33 -11.86 28.81
C SER A 50 16.32 -12.90 28.33
N LEU A 51 15.42 -12.48 27.44
CA LEU A 51 14.68 -13.40 26.60
C LEU A 51 15.72 -14.10 25.73
N ASN A 52 16.30 -15.15 26.30
CA ASN A 52 16.93 -16.16 25.48
C ASN A 52 15.84 -16.64 24.54
N SER A 53 15.87 -16.16 23.30
CA SER A 53 15.26 -16.81 22.18
C SER A 53 15.94 -18.17 22.04
N SER A 54 15.57 -19.09 22.92
CA SER A 54 15.85 -20.49 22.71
C SER A 54 15.07 -20.87 21.48
N LYS A 55 15.78 -20.97 20.35
CA LYS A 55 15.37 -21.75 19.20
C LYS A 55 14.74 -23.02 19.78
N PRO A 56 13.44 -23.33 19.45
CA PRO A 56 12.85 -24.52 20.02
C PRO A 56 13.79 -25.68 19.70
N THR A 57 14.33 -26.31 20.73
CA THR A 57 15.00 -27.61 20.60
C THR A 57 13.94 -28.48 19.95
N LEU A 58 14.21 -28.90 18.70
CA LEU A 58 13.38 -29.87 17.99
C LEU A 58 13.30 -31.10 18.93
N ASP A 59 12.20 -31.19 19.66
CA ASP A 59 11.87 -32.40 20.38
C ASP A 59 11.78 -33.50 19.32
N GLN A 60 12.68 -34.46 19.38
CA GLN A 60 12.91 -35.45 18.33
C GLN A 60 11.69 -36.38 18.12
N ASN A 61 10.63 -36.22 18.90
CA ASN A 61 9.46 -37.06 18.91
C ASN A 61 8.16 -36.35 18.48
N ILE A 62 8.27 -35.22 17.78
CA ILE A 62 7.09 -34.48 17.30
C ILE A 62 6.95 -34.63 15.79
N PHE A 63 5.82 -35.11 15.34
CA PHE A 63 5.45 -35.15 13.94
C PHE A 63 4.64 -33.93 13.56
N TRP A 64 5.22 -33.08 12.72
CA TRP A 64 4.62 -31.82 12.31
C TRP A 64 3.79 -31.96 11.05
N ILE A 65 2.58 -31.43 11.08
CA ILE A 65 1.67 -31.44 9.94
C ILE A 65 1.12 -30.02 9.73
N LYS A 66 1.18 -29.58 8.49
CA LYS A 66 0.53 -28.36 8.04
C LYS A 66 -0.78 -28.71 7.34
N GLY A 67 -1.87 -28.11 7.81
CA GLY A 67 -3.16 -28.10 7.12
C GLY A 67 -3.43 -26.74 6.48
N SER A 68 -4.15 -26.76 5.38
CA SER A 68 -4.57 -25.56 4.69
C SER A 68 -6.03 -25.64 4.26
N GLY A 69 -6.73 -24.52 4.41
CA GLY A 69 -8.13 -24.40 3.99
C GLY A 69 -8.33 -23.13 3.17
N VAL A 70 -8.89 -23.31 1.97
CA VAL A 70 -9.15 -22.22 1.02
C VAL A 70 -10.65 -22.12 0.79
N VAL A 71 -11.16 -20.88 0.85
CA VAL A 71 -12.55 -20.56 0.54
C VAL A 71 -12.56 -19.42 -0.49
N PRO A 72 -13.09 -19.66 -1.71
CA PRO A 72 -13.27 -18.58 -2.66
C PRO A 72 -14.31 -17.59 -2.16
N GLN A 73 -14.07 -16.31 -2.39
CA GLN A 73 -14.94 -15.22 -1.99
C GLN A 73 -15.08 -14.23 -3.16
N PRO A 74 -16.30 -13.91 -3.59
CA PRO A 74 -16.49 -12.89 -4.62
C PRO A 74 -16.04 -11.52 -4.11
N GLN A 75 -15.50 -10.72 -5.01
CA GLN A 75 -15.20 -9.32 -4.76
C GLN A 75 -16.47 -8.51 -5.08
N ASP A 76 -17.33 -8.37 -4.08
CA ASP A 76 -18.67 -7.79 -4.18
C ASP A 76 -18.74 -6.32 -3.72
N MET A 77 -17.62 -5.77 -3.25
CA MET A 77 -17.47 -4.38 -2.88
C MET A 77 -16.58 -3.64 -3.89
N ILE A 78 -16.98 -2.45 -4.29
CA ILE A 78 -16.27 -1.62 -5.25
C ILE A 78 -15.91 -0.32 -4.59
N GLU A 79 -14.66 0.05 -4.68
CA GLU A 79 -14.16 1.36 -4.26
C GLU A 79 -13.72 2.17 -5.48
N ILE A 80 -14.17 3.41 -5.55
CA ILE A 80 -13.79 4.38 -6.57
C ILE A 80 -13.10 5.55 -5.90
N ASP A 81 -11.86 5.78 -6.25
CA ASP A 81 -11.14 7.01 -5.94
C ASP A 81 -11.31 7.97 -7.14
N ILE A 82 -12.14 8.98 -6.95
CA ILE A 82 -12.47 9.98 -7.95
C ILE A 82 -12.09 11.36 -7.45
N ALA A 83 -11.48 12.17 -8.29
CA ALA A 83 -11.06 13.50 -7.91
C ALA A 83 -11.56 14.56 -8.90
N ILE A 84 -11.69 15.77 -8.39
CA ILE A 84 -11.86 16.98 -9.18
C ILE A 84 -10.60 17.81 -9.06
N GLU A 85 -10.05 18.15 -10.21
CA GLU A 85 -8.86 19.00 -10.33
C GLU A 85 -9.15 20.21 -11.20
N GLN A 86 -8.76 21.38 -10.71
CA GLN A 86 -8.82 22.63 -11.48
C GLN A 86 -7.53 23.40 -11.32
N ARG A 87 -7.09 24.03 -12.42
CA ARG A 87 -5.97 24.96 -12.43
C ARG A 87 -6.46 26.33 -12.87
N ASP A 88 -6.13 27.35 -12.12
CA ASP A 88 -6.46 28.74 -12.43
C ASP A 88 -5.37 29.66 -11.87
N LYS A 89 -5.23 30.85 -12.44
CA LYS A 89 -4.35 31.91 -11.90
C LYS A 89 -4.88 32.45 -10.58
N ASP A 90 -6.21 32.43 -10.42
CA ASP A 90 -6.90 32.78 -9.19
C ASP A 90 -7.29 31.54 -8.39
N ILE A 91 -6.70 31.42 -7.20
CA ILE A 91 -6.93 30.32 -6.26
C ILE A 91 -8.38 30.22 -5.84
N ILE A 92 -9.09 31.35 -5.70
CA ILE A 92 -10.50 31.38 -5.28
C ILE A 92 -11.37 30.81 -6.39
N ASN A 93 -11.09 31.20 -7.63
CA ASN A 93 -11.80 30.69 -8.79
C ASN A 93 -11.61 29.18 -8.95
N ALA A 94 -10.35 28.68 -8.86
CA ALA A 94 -10.07 27.26 -8.91
C ALA A 94 -10.80 26.49 -7.80
N SER A 95 -10.79 27.00 -6.56
CA SER A 95 -11.44 26.38 -5.41
C SER A 95 -12.96 26.32 -5.58
N ASN A 96 -13.59 27.40 -6.06
CA ASN A 96 -15.04 27.44 -6.29
C ASN A 96 -15.46 26.40 -7.33
N ILE A 97 -14.71 26.27 -8.43
CA ILE A 97 -14.99 25.27 -9.48
C ILE A 97 -14.88 23.85 -8.91
N VAL A 98 -13.81 23.56 -8.14
CA VAL A 98 -13.61 22.23 -7.54
C VAL A 98 -14.74 21.90 -6.57
N ASN A 99 -15.06 22.81 -5.63
CA ASN A 99 -16.09 22.59 -4.62
C ASN A 99 -17.47 22.38 -5.26
N THR A 100 -17.83 23.20 -6.25
CA THR A 100 -19.10 23.07 -6.97
C THR A 100 -19.19 21.73 -7.70
N ASN A 101 -18.12 21.28 -8.36
CA ASN A 101 -18.14 20.01 -9.08
C ASN A 101 -18.13 18.81 -8.13
N VAL A 102 -17.41 18.86 -7.00
CA VAL A 102 -17.46 17.83 -5.96
C VAL A 102 -18.88 17.70 -5.40
N GLU A 103 -19.53 18.81 -5.07
CA GLU A 103 -20.93 18.80 -4.60
C GLU A 103 -21.87 18.15 -5.62
N LYS A 104 -21.74 18.45 -6.90
CA LYS A 104 -22.52 17.83 -7.97
C LYS A 104 -22.29 16.32 -8.05
N ILE A 105 -21.05 15.87 -7.96
CA ILE A 105 -20.73 14.44 -7.97
C ILE A 105 -21.32 13.73 -6.76
N ILE A 106 -21.21 14.30 -5.57
CA ILE A 106 -21.83 13.76 -4.35
C ILE A 106 -23.36 13.67 -4.51
N ASN A 107 -23.99 14.68 -5.09
CA ASN A 107 -25.43 14.67 -5.36
C ASN A 107 -25.82 13.59 -6.37
N ILE A 108 -25.00 13.33 -7.40
CA ILE A 108 -25.20 12.21 -8.32
C ILE A 108 -25.12 10.88 -7.57
N ALA A 109 -24.10 10.67 -6.74
CA ALA A 109 -23.96 9.46 -5.93
C ALA A 109 -25.20 9.21 -5.06
N LYS A 110 -25.64 10.22 -4.32
CA LYS A 110 -26.85 10.16 -3.48
C LYS A 110 -28.11 9.87 -4.30
N SER A 111 -28.26 10.47 -5.47
CA SER A 111 -29.41 10.24 -6.37
C SER A 111 -29.50 8.82 -6.90
N LEU A 112 -28.36 8.14 -6.98
CA LEU A 112 -28.23 6.74 -7.39
C LEU A 112 -28.41 5.77 -6.21
N GLY A 113 -28.57 6.26 -4.98
CA GLY A 113 -28.79 5.46 -3.79
C GLY A 113 -27.51 5.08 -3.04
N ILE A 114 -26.37 5.71 -3.34
CA ILE A 114 -25.14 5.59 -2.54
C ILE A 114 -25.34 6.38 -1.25
N SER A 115 -25.10 5.72 -0.11
CA SER A 115 -25.23 6.36 1.20
C SER A 115 -24.18 7.44 1.42
N GLU A 116 -24.47 8.41 2.25
CA GLU A 116 -23.48 9.41 2.67
C GLU A 116 -22.34 8.80 3.46
N ASP A 117 -22.61 7.73 4.22
CA ASP A 117 -21.62 6.98 4.96
C ASP A 117 -20.62 6.21 4.07
N ASP A 118 -20.98 5.99 2.79
CA ASP A 118 -20.15 5.35 1.77
C ASP A 118 -19.34 6.37 0.94
N ILE A 119 -19.36 7.65 1.32
CA ILE A 119 -18.66 8.74 0.64
C ILE A 119 -17.68 9.39 1.62
N GLU A 120 -16.40 9.31 1.32
CA GLU A 120 -15.34 9.84 2.17
C GLU A 120 -14.41 10.79 1.39
N THR A 121 -14.03 11.93 1.98
CA THR A 121 -12.98 12.78 1.42
C THR A 121 -11.62 12.17 1.73
N LYS A 122 -10.88 11.80 0.69
CA LYS A 122 -9.57 11.17 0.82
C LYS A 122 -8.42 12.17 0.84
N GLU A 123 -8.51 13.19 -0.02
CA GLU A 123 -7.47 14.22 -0.12
C GLU A 123 -8.08 15.55 -0.56
N PHE A 124 -7.60 16.62 0.05
CA PHE A 124 -7.79 17.98 -0.45
C PHE A 124 -6.45 18.70 -0.45
N SER A 125 -6.05 19.24 -1.60
CA SER A 125 -4.78 19.95 -1.70
C SER A 125 -4.87 21.17 -2.62
N ILE A 126 -4.07 22.18 -2.27
CA ILE A 126 -3.88 23.38 -3.08
C ILE A 126 -2.37 23.56 -3.24
N SER A 127 -1.90 23.63 -4.47
CA SER A 127 -0.48 23.76 -4.78
C SER A 127 -0.23 24.76 -5.90
N PRO A 128 0.90 25.51 -5.87
CA PRO A 128 1.29 26.35 -6.98
C PRO A 128 1.68 25.47 -8.18
N VAL A 129 1.40 25.95 -9.37
CA VAL A 129 1.91 25.42 -10.62
C VAL A 129 3.02 26.34 -11.09
N GLU A 130 4.21 25.82 -11.09
CA GLU A 130 5.39 26.58 -11.41
C GLU A 130 5.89 26.26 -12.82
N ARG A 131 6.49 27.24 -13.45
CA ARG A 131 7.20 27.11 -14.73
C ARG A 131 8.60 27.65 -14.56
N TRP A 132 9.58 26.87 -14.97
CA TRP A 132 10.95 27.32 -15.06
C TRP A 132 11.12 28.28 -16.23
N ILE A 133 11.65 29.50 -15.97
CA ILE A 133 11.93 30.51 -16.98
C ILE A 133 13.42 30.73 -17.01
N GLN A 134 14.00 30.70 -18.22
CA GLN A 134 15.36 31.10 -18.44
C GLN A 134 15.37 32.60 -18.76
N LYS A 135 16.18 33.37 -18.03
CA LYS A 135 16.38 34.79 -18.20
C LYS A 135 17.84 35.03 -18.58
N GLU A 136 18.07 36.11 -19.31
CA GLU A 136 19.39 36.55 -19.73
C GLU A 136 19.51 38.07 -19.54
N ASP A 137 20.64 38.51 -19.00
CA ASP A 137 21.01 39.94 -18.97
C ASP A 137 22.50 40.10 -19.32
N GLU A 138 23.04 41.30 -19.13
CA GLU A 138 24.43 41.61 -19.39
C GLU A 138 25.46 40.87 -18.53
N TYR A 139 25.01 40.21 -17.45
CA TYR A 139 25.83 39.43 -16.51
C TYR A 139 25.78 37.92 -16.77
N GLY A 140 24.84 37.44 -17.63
CA GLY A 140 24.74 36.06 -18.03
C GLY A 140 23.30 35.51 -18.01
N GLU A 141 23.20 34.19 -18.18
CA GLU A 141 21.95 33.49 -18.17
C GLU A 141 21.67 32.90 -16.77
N TRP A 142 20.45 33.06 -16.26
CA TRP A 142 20.00 32.40 -15.04
C TRP A 142 18.56 31.88 -15.20
N GLY A 143 18.16 30.97 -14.35
CA GLY A 143 16.82 30.44 -14.33
C GLY A 143 16.11 30.78 -13.03
N GLU A 144 14.80 31.04 -13.12
CA GLU A 144 13.95 31.21 -11.95
C GLU A 144 12.63 30.48 -12.13
N SER A 145 12.01 30.08 -11.00
CA SER A 145 10.66 29.50 -10.98
C SER A 145 9.62 30.62 -10.87
N GLU A 146 8.64 30.61 -11.77
CA GLU A 146 7.49 31.52 -11.75
C GLU A 146 6.23 30.76 -11.49
N ILE A 147 5.41 31.21 -10.53
CA ILE A 147 4.07 30.65 -10.31
C ILE A 147 3.16 31.14 -11.42
N ILE A 148 2.68 30.21 -12.26
CA ILE A 148 1.81 30.52 -13.41
C ILE A 148 0.33 30.27 -13.15
N ALA A 149 0.01 29.42 -12.15
CA ALA A 149 -1.34 29.08 -11.73
C ALA A 149 -1.33 28.43 -10.34
N TYR A 150 -2.50 28.17 -9.80
CA TYR A 150 -2.71 27.31 -8.66
C TYR A 150 -3.52 26.08 -9.09
N ARG A 151 -3.14 24.90 -8.59
CA ARG A 151 -3.87 23.65 -8.75
C ARG A 151 -4.64 23.37 -7.48
N VAL A 152 -5.95 23.23 -7.60
CA VAL A 152 -6.82 22.76 -6.52
C VAL A 152 -7.27 21.34 -6.87
N TYR A 153 -7.15 20.43 -5.92
CA TYR A 153 -7.45 19.02 -6.08
C TYR A 153 -8.26 18.54 -4.88
N ASN A 154 -9.36 17.84 -5.13
CA ASN A 154 -10.18 17.21 -4.11
C ASN A 154 -10.53 15.80 -4.57
N SER A 155 -10.13 14.80 -3.81
CA SER A 155 -10.39 13.38 -4.07
C SER A 155 -11.35 12.84 -3.04
N ILE A 156 -12.37 12.11 -3.52
CA ILE A 156 -13.36 11.40 -2.71
C ILE A 156 -13.29 9.91 -3.02
N LEU A 157 -13.43 9.09 -1.99
CA LEU A 157 -13.61 7.65 -2.07
C LEU A 157 -15.11 7.37 -2.00
N ILE A 158 -15.59 6.54 -2.90
CA ILE A 158 -16.97 6.08 -2.92
C ILE A 158 -16.97 4.56 -2.91
N THR A 159 -17.75 3.99 -2.00
CA THR A 159 -17.88 2.54 -1.83
C THR A 159 -19.29 2.10 -2.22
N SER A 160 -19.43 0.96 -2.88
CA SER A 160 -20.73 0.38 -3.23
C SER A 160 -20.65 -1.13 -3.49
N GLU A 161 -21.71 -1.85 -3.14
CA GLU A 161 -21.89 -3.25 -3.47
C GLU A 161 -22.60 -3.46 -4.84
N ASN A 162 -23.04 -2.38 -5.49
CA ASN A 162 -23.81 -2.45 -6.72
C ASN A 162 -23.04 -1.95 -7.95
N MET A 163 -22.51 -2.90 -8.74
CA MET A 163 -21.77 -2.65 -9.95
C MET A 163 -22.50 -1.75 -10.95
N SER A 164 -23.80 -1.95 -11.14
CA SER A 164 -24.58 -1.17 -12.11
C SER A 164 -24.73 0.28 -11.68
N ILE A 165 -24.86 0.53 -10.38
CA ILE A 165 -24.88 1.89 -9.80
C ILE A 165 -23.55 2.58 -10.03
N VAL A 166 -22.45 1.87 -9.75
CA VAL A 166 -21.10 2.40 -9.90
C VAL A 166 -20.79 2.80 -11.35
N THR A 167 -21.10 1.93 -12.29
CA THR A 167 -20.92 2.22 -13.73
C THR A 167 -21.70 3.49 -14.15
N LYS A 168 -22.97 3.56 -13.75
CA LYS A 168 -23.82 4.72 -14.05
C LYS A 168 -23.32 5.99 -13.36
N PHE A 169 -22.81 5.86 -12.13
CA PHE A 169 -22.21 6.98 -11.40
C PHE A 169 -21.00 7.54 -12.14
N ILE A 170 -20.08 6.68 -12.62
CA ILE A 170 -18.90 7.10 -13.39
C ILE A 170 -19.32 7.85 -14.65
N ASP A 171 -20.27 7.31 -15.40
CA ASP A 171 -20.73 7.91 -16.65
C ASP A 171 -21.36 9.29 -16.41
N LEU A 172 -22.25 9.42 -15.45
CA LEU A 172 -22.91 10.70 -15.10
C LEU A 172 -21.91 11.73 -14.54
N SER A 173 -21.00 11.29 -13.68
CA SER A 173 -19.97 12.16 -13.10
C SER A 173 -19.01 12.70 -14.15
N THR A 174 -18.67 11.87 -15.13
CA THR A 174 -17.80 12.26 -16.25
C THR A 174 -18.47 13.30 -17.14
N ILE A 175 -19.77 13.15 -17.39
CA ILE A 175 -20.56 14.12 -18.16
C ILE A 175 -20.65 15.46 -17.41
N GLU A 176 -20.93 15.42 -16.10
CA GLU A 176 -21.19 16.62 -15.28
C GLU A 176 -19.91 17.43 -15.01
N ALA A 177 -18.81 16.76 -14.64
CA ALA A 177 -17.56 17.43 -14.27
C ALA A 177 -16.62 17.67 -15.47
N GLY A 178 -16.86 17.00 -16.61
CA GLY A 178 -16.11 17.18 -17.84
C GLY A 178 -14.59 17.00 -17.63
N ASN A 179 -13.82 17.97 -18.10
CA ASN A 179 -12.36 17.91 -18.05
C ASN A 179 -11.75 18.04 -16.63
N SER A 180 -12.54 18.41 -15.64
CA SER A 180 -12.06 18.56 -14.26
C SER A 180 -11.99 17.22 -13.51
N ILE A 181 -12.67 16.17 -14.02
CA ILE A 181 -12.72 14.87 -13.35
C ILE A 181 -11.41 14.07 -13.56
N ARG A 182 -11.03 13.32 -12.54
CA ARG A 182 -9.95 12.31 -12.54
C ARG A 182 -10.47 11.06 -11.86
N ILE A 183 -10.43 9.91 -12.52
CA ILE A 183 -10.65 8.62 -11.88
C ILE A 183 -9.27 8.06 -11.57
N ASN A 184 -8.89 8.14 -10.28
CA ASN A 184 -7.56 7.75 -9.84
C ASN A 184 -7.43 6.23 -9.79
N LYS A 185 -8.47 5.56 -9.23
CA LYS A 185 -8.45 4.10 -9.04
C LYS A 185 -9.90 3.57 -8.96
N ILE A 186 -10.07 2.38 -9.47
CA ILE A 186 -11.24 1.53 -9.20
C ILE A 186 -10.68 0.22 -8.68
N SER A 187 -11.07 -0.18 -7.48
CA SER A 187 -10.71 -1.45 -6.87
C SER A 187 -11.95 -2.26 -6.51
N PHE A 188 -11.74 -3.57 -6.50
CA PHE A 188 -12.75 -4.52 -6.07
C PHE A 188 -12.25 -5.22 -4.82
N GLU A 189 -13.09 -5.27 -3.83
CA GLU A 189 -12.80 -5.89 -2.55
C GLU A 189 -13.87 -6.91 -2.21
N ALA A 190 -13.49 -7.89 -1.42
CA ALA A 190 -14.44 -8.83 -0.89
C ALA A 190 -14.94 -8.32 0.46
N LYS A 191 -16.25 -8.26 0.64
CA LYS A 191 -16.80 -7.95 1.94
C LYS A 191 -16.43 -9.06 2.93
N GLU A 192 -15.76 -8.68 4.00
CA GLU A 192 -15.28 -9.63 4.99
C GLU A 192 -16.44 -10.40 5.63
N GLN A 193 -16.48 -11.71 5.42
CA GLN A 193 -17.48 -12.58 5.96
C GLN A 193 -16.87 -13.53 6.99
N GLU A 194 -17.24 -13.37 8.26
CA GLU A 194 -16.75 -14.23 9.34
C GLU A 194 -17.07 -15.71 9.09
N SER A 195 -18.22 -16.00 8.47
CA SER A 195 -18.58 -17.37 8.07
C SER A 195 -17.55 -18.03 7.15
N ASN A 196 -16.98 -17.28 6.21
CA ASN A 196 -15.98 -17.79 5.29
C ASN A 196 -14.62 -17.99 5.98
N LYS A 197 -14.29 -17.18 6.97
CA LYS A 197 -13.11 -17.39 7.83
C LYS A 197 -13.25 -18.66 8.65
N VAL A 198 -14.41 -18.86 9.28
CA VAL A 198 -14.68 -20.09 10.01
C VAL A 198 -14.59 -21.32 9.10
N LEU A 199 -15.19 -21.25 7.91
CA LEU A 199 -15.15 -22.34 6.94
C LEU A 199 -13.72 -22.64 6.44
N SER A 200 -12.88 -21.63 6.25
CA SER A 200 -11.48 -21.84 5.86
C SER A 200 -10.67 -22.51 6.97
N ARG A 201 -10.91 -22.14 8.25
CA ARG A 201 -10.32 -22.82 9.43
C ARG A 201 -10.75 -24.28 9.53
N GLU A 202 -12.05 -24.56 9.38
CA GLU A 202 -12.57 -25.94 9.38
C GLU A 202 -11.91 -26.80 8.29
N LYS A 203 -11.77 -26.26 7.08
CA LYS A 203 -11.06 -26.94 5.99
C LYS A 203 -9.59 -27.19 6.33
N ALA A 204 -8.89 -26.23 6.94
CA ALA A 204 -7.49 -26.37 7.33
C ALA A 204 -7.32 -27.48 8.38
N VAL A 205 -8.18 -27.52 9.40
CA VAL A 205 -8.17 -28.59 10.42
C VAL A 205 -8.42 -29.94 9.78
N LYS A 206 -9.45 -30.05 8.93
CA LYS A 206 -9.79 -31.29 8.24
C LYS A 206 -8.64 -31.79 7.36
N ASP A 207 -7.96 -30.89 6.63
CA ASP A 207 -6.82 -31.22 5.80
C ASP A 207 -5.64 -31.74 6.64
N ALA A 208 -5.31 -31.07 7.75
CA ALA A 208 -4.26 -31.52 8.66
C ALA A 208 -4.54 -32.91 9.23
N LEU A 209 -5.76 -33.17 9.73
CA LEU A 209 -6.13 -34.46 10.28
C LEU A 209 -6.16 -35.57 9.24
N ALA A 210 -6.60 -35.26 8.00
CA ALA A 210 -6.55 -36.21 6.89
C ALA A 210 -5.10 -36.57 6.51
N LYS A 211 -4.19 -35.60 6.50
CA LYS A 211 -2.76 -35.82 6.28
C LYS A 211 -2.14 -36.67 7.42
N ALA A 212 -2.51 -36.39 8.67
CA ALA A 212 -2.05 -37.18 9.83
C ALA A 212 -2.38 -38.65 9.63
N LYS A 213 -3.66 -38.96 9.39
CA LYS A 213 -4.12 -40.31 9.16
C LYS A 213 -3.42 -40.99 7.97
N PHE A 214 -3.25 -40.28 6.88
CA PHE A 214 -2.54 -40.79 5.70
C PHE A 214 -1.08 -41.17 6.03
N TYR A 215 -0.36 -40.34 6.78
CA TYR A 215 1.01 -40.64 7.15
C TYR A 215 1.15 -41.75 8.18
N GLU A 216 0.23 -41.83 9.15
CA GLU A 216 0.16 -43.01 10.06
C GLU A 216 0.12 -44.33 9.27
N GLU A 217 -0.80 -44.39 8.29
CA GLU A 217 -0.97 -45.60 7.47
C GLU A 217 0.23 -45.86 6.55
N LYS A 218 0.80 -44.86 5.93
CA LYS A 218 1.87 -45.02 4.92
C LYS A 218 3.26 -45.20 5.50
N LEU A 219 3.52 -44.62 6.66
CA LEU A 219 4.81 -44.70 7.33
C LEU A 219 4.82 -45.79 8.41
N ASN A 220 3.68 -46.42 8.68
CA ASN A 220 3.50 -47.40 9.74
C ASN A 220 3.99 -46.89 11.10
N ILE A 221 3.61 -45.64 11.42
CA ILE A 221 3.85 -44.98 12.70
C ILE A 221 2.53 -44.79 13.43
N THR A 222 2.58 -44.60 14.75
CA THR A 222 1.41 -44.27 15.55
C THR A 222 1.56 -42.84 16.06
N LEU A 223 0.63 -41.96 15.67
CA LEU A 223 0.58 -40.60 16.19
C LEU A 223 -0.23 -40.58 17.49
N GLY A 224 0.31 -39.87 18.46
CA GLY A 224 -0.34 -39.66 19.77
C GLY A 224 -1.21 -38.42 19.81
N SER A 225 -1.24 -37.79 20.98
CA SER A 225 -1.98 -36.54 21.18
C SER A 225 -1.38 -35.39 20.39
N ILE A 226 -2.23 -34.43 20.04
CA ILE A 226 -1.77 -33.11 19.54
C ILE A 226 -1.18 -32.39 20.75
N ILE A 227 0.12 -32.09 20.70
CA ILE A 227 0.89 -31.41 21.76
C ILE A 227 1.25 -29.97 21.37
N TYR A 228 1.05 -29.62 20.10
CA TYR A 228 1.26 -28.27 19.58
C TYR A 228 0.17 -27.90 18.60
N PHE A 229 -0.30 -26.68 18.71
CA PHE A 229 -1.25 -26.08 17.77
C PHE A 229 -0.86 -24.63 17.52
N GLU A 230 -0.82 -24.23 16.27
CA GLU A 230 -0.63 -22.84 15.85
C GLU A 230 -1.51 -22.57 14.63
N GLU A 231 -2.28 -21.49 14.69
CA GLU A 231 -3.03 -20.98 13.56
C GLU A 231 -2.26 -19.81 12.94
N PHE A 232 -1.98 -19.91 11.67
CA PHE A 232 -1.42 -18.84 10.87
C PHE A 232 -2.48 -18.39 9.87
N SER A 233 -3.02 -17.19 10.09
CA SER A 233 -3.82 -16.52 9.07
C SER A 233 -2.86 -15.60 8.33
N PRO A 234 -2.40 -15.96 7.14
CA PRO A 234 -1.66 -15.00 6.34
C PRO A 234 -2.60 -13.82 6.13
N TYR A 235 -2.20 -12.67 6.65
CA TYR A 235 -2.84 -11.42 6.26
C TYR A 235 -2.90 -11.46 4.74
N SER A 236 -4.10 -11.37 4.18
CA SER A 236 -4.25 -11.34 2.72
C SER A 236 -3.51 -10.10 2.21
N SER A 237 -2.19 -10.26 2.03
CA SER A 237 -1.46 -9.34 1.18
C SER A 237 -2.12 -9.52 -0.18
N GLN A 238 -2.93 -8.55 -0.57
CA GLN A 238 -3.42 -8.42 -1.93
C GLN A 238 -2.22 -8.68 -2.85
N SER A 239 -2.13 -9.91 -3.32
CA SER A 239 -1.19 -10.17 -4.39
C SER A 239 -1.83 -9.55 -5.62
N ASP A 240 -1.24 -8.47 -6.11
CA ASP A 240 -1.51 -7.81 -7.38
C ASP A 240 -1.33 -8.76 -8.60
N LYS A 241 -1.74 -10.00 -8.46
CA LYS A 241 -1.65 -11.00 -9.52
C LYS A 241 -3.01 -11.11 -10.18
N ASN A 242 -3.11 -10.49 -11.31
CA ASN A 242 -4.17 -10.50 -12.31
C ASN A 242 -5.12 -9.29 -12.27
N MET A 243 -4.59 -8.13 -12.66
CA MET A 243 -5.46 -7.18 -13.36
C MET A 243 -5.90 -7.82 -14.67
N PRO A 244 -7.19 -8.07 -14.91
CA PRO A 244 -7.65 -8.45 -16.24
C PRO A 244 -7.35 -7.31 -17.19
N MET A 245 -6.54 -7.58 -18.24
CA MET A 245 -6.32 -6.62 -19.31
C MET A 245 -7.66 -6.25 -19.93
N MET A 246 -8.07 -5.00 -19.77
CA MET A 246 -9.20 -4.43 -20.50
C MET A 246 -8.91 -4.53 -21.99
N ARG A 247 -9.62 -5.40 -22.71
CA ARG A 247 -9.72 -5.32 -24.17
C ARG A 247 -10.76 -4.25 -24.49
N MET A 248 -10.29 -3.08 -24.90
CA MET A 248 -11.15 -2.06 -25.49
C MET A 248 -11.61 -2.55 -26.87
N SER A 249 -12.88 -2.92 -27.00
CA SER A 249 -13.54 -3.00 -28.31
C SER A 249 -14.18 -1.63 -28.59
N ALA A 250 -13.68 -0.97 -29.63
CA ALA A 250 -14.20 0.30 -30.09
C ALA A 250 -15.43 0.05 -30.98
N GLU A 251 -16.63 0.32 -30.44
CA GLU A 251 -17.80 0.74 -31.23
C GLU A 251 -18.99 1.04 -30.31
N ALA A 252 -19.60 2.23 -30.50
CA ALA A 252 -20.69 2.85 -29.74
C ALA A 252 -20.25 3.48 -28.40
N MET A 253 -20.82 4.63 -28.01
CA MET A 253 -20.51 5.27 -26.71
C MET A 253 -20.49 4.21 -25.61
N PRO A 254 -19.34 3.78 -25.16
CA PRO A 254 -19.29 2.64 -24.27
C PRO A 254 -19.64 3.14 -22.86
N SER A 255 -20.71 2.57 -22.32
CA SER A 255 -20.84 2.54 -20.86
C SER A 255 -19.57 1.91 -20.30
N THR A 256 -19.05 2.50 -19.23
CA THR A 256 -17.86 1.97 -18.54
C THR A 256 -18.13 0.52 -18.13
N SER A 257 -17.37 -0.44 -18.65
CA SER A 257 -17.56 -1.86 -18.31
C SER A 257 -16.59 -2.25 -17.21
N LEU A 258 -17.13 -2.69 -16.08
CA LEU A 258 -16.36 -3.14 -14.91
C LEU A 258 -16.61 -4.63 -14.69
N TYR A 259 -15.57 -5.36 -14.29
CA TYR A 259 -15.65 -6.79 -14.02
C TYR A 259 -14.97 -7.06 -12.67
N ALA A 260 -15.74 -7.57 -11.72
CA ALA A 260 -15.22 -8.06 -10.44
C ALA A 260 -14.59 -9.45 -10.60
N GLY A 261 -13.62 -9.75 -9.77
CA GLY A 261 -12.97 -11.06 -9.67
C GLY A 261 -13.45 -11.84 -8.44
N GLU A 262 -12.69 -12.88 -8.14
CA GLU A 262 -12.78 -13.63 -6.90
C GLU A 262 -11.44 -13.52 -6.17
N THR A 263 -11.50 -13.50 -4.85
CA THR A 263 -10.35 -13.64 -3.96
C THR A 263 -10.48 -14.93 -3.17
N GLU A 264 -9.48 -15.28 -2.40
CA GLU A 264 -9.48 -16.49 -1.58
C GLU A 264 -9.19 -16.14 -0.13
N ILE A 265 -9.96 -16.70 0.79
CA ILE A 265 -9.64 -16.71 2.22
C ILE A 265 -8.83 -17.97 2.49
N LEU A 266 -7.59 -17.80 2.93
CA LEU A 266 -6.69 -18.88 3.29
C LEU A 266 -6.53 -18.92 4.81
N SER A 267 -6.69 -20.11 5.38
CA SER A 267 -6.28 -20.42 6.75
C SER A 267 -5.26 -21.54 6.73
N GLU A 268 -4.22 -21.39 7.52
CA GLU A 268 -3.19 -22.41 7.68
C GLU A 268 -3.05 -22.75 9.15
N ILE A 269 -2.93 -24.05 9.44
CA ILE A 269 -2.67 -24.51 10.80
C ILE A 269 -1.45 -25.44 10.81
N TYR A 270 -0.74 -25.40 11.92
CA TYR A 270 0.35 -26.32 12.22
C TYR A 270 -0.03 -27.16 13.43
N LEU A 271 0.03 -28.47 13.26
CA LEU A 271 -0.21 -29.44 14.32
C LEU A 271 1.05 -30.22 14.60
N GLY A 272 1.46 -30.31 15.87
CA GLY A 272 2.53 -31.19 16.34
C GLY A 272 1.92 -32.39 17.07
N PHE A 273 2.15 -33.58 16.54
CA PHE A 273 1.72 -34.86 17.14
C PHE A 273 2.87 -35.53 17.85
N GLU A 274 2.60 -36.10 19.01
CA GLU A 274 3.53 -37.04 19.65
C GLU A 274 3.67 -38.29 18.76
N ILE A 275 4.89 -38.80 18.58
CA ILE A 275 5.14 -40.11 17.95
C ILE A 275 5.20 -41.18 19.03
N LYS A 276 4.45 -42.25 18.89
CA LYS A 276 4.41 -43.41 19.81
C LYS A 276 5.18 -44.58 19.27
#